data_2446d0d13c6c0ae6b5dffebdf1717154
#
_entry.id   2446d0d13c6c0ae6b5dffebdf1717154
#
_cell.length_a   1.000
_cell.length_b   1.000
_cell.length_c   1.000
_cell.angle_alpha   90.00
_cell.angle_beta   90.00
_cell.angle_gamma   90.00
#
_symmetry.space_group_name_H-M   'P 1'
#
loop_
_entity.id
_entity.type
_entity.pdbx_description
1 polymer ?
#
loop_
_entity_poly.entity_id
_entity_poly.type
_entity_poly.pdbx_seq_one_letter_code
_entity_poly.pdbx_strand_id
1 'polypeptide(L)'
;LDPADFQPRLTGIWQIRHAPDTGGAIVDPLPFPLFADGVWKTGPDPANAPIRWLNAGANGGHVGAQHALVVRWHALGAGQARMAGNIQRTQKGGVDLEWNLASSATLPPTSGTLKAESQAEVDGPWVDVKAGDTIDFILRAPHGDTCGGFTWNFRIDGRETPEAKPVEVANLRTQFPTSDSPPPVASSGDPWADLIQMLWSSNEFHFID
;
A
#
# COMPACT_ATOMS: atom_id res chain seq x y z
N LEU A 1 -31.38 15.53 6.99
CA LEU A 1 -30.30 14.55 7.20
C LEU A 1 -29.79 14.79 8.62
N ASP A 2 -29.93 13.78 9.48
CA ASP A 2 -29.39 13.82 10.83
C ASP A 2 -27.86 13.73 10.72
N PRO A 3 -27.07 14.64 11.33
CA PRO A 3 -25.61 14.52 11.37
C PRO A 3 -25.11 13.19 11.95
N ALA A 4 -25.94 12.51 12.77
CA ALA A 4 -25.64 11.17 13.27
C ALA A 4 -25.71 10.07 12.19
N ASP A 5 -26.37 10.31 11.05
CA ASP A 5 -26.44 9.37 9.93
C ASP A 5 -25.21 9.45 9.00
N PHE A 6 -24.34 10.44 9.19
CA PHE A 6 -23.10 10.57 8.45
C PHE A 6 -21.97 9.80 9.16
N GLN A 7 -22.09 8.49 9.18
CA GLN A 7 -20.92 7.65 9.46
C GLN A 7 -20.03 7.70 8.22
N PRO A 8 -18.79 8.19 8.31
CA PRO A 8 -17.88 8.09 7.19
C PRO A 8 -17.71 6.61 6.88
N ARG A 9 -18.19 6.20 5.69
CA ARG A 9 -17.98 4.83 5.21
C ARG A 9 -16.48 4.56 5.22
N LEU A 10 -16.11 3.37 5.63
CA LEU A 10 -14.72 2.93 5.54
C LEU A 10 -14.22 3.15 4.11
N THR A 11 -13.27 4.05 3.97
CA THR A 11 -12.58 4.38 2.71
C THR A 11 -11.10 4.54 3.00
N GLY A 12 -10.28 4.68 2.00
CA GLY A 12 -8.85 4.91 2.23
C GLY A 12 -8.10 5.20 0.95
N ILE A 13 -6.85 5.55 1.11
CA ILE A 13 -5.93 5.87 0.01
C ILE A 13 -4.72 4.96 0.03
N TRP A 14 -4.19 4.69 -1.16
CA TRP A 14 -2.97 3.93 -1.34
C TRP A 14 -1.75 4.84 -1.42
N GLN A 15 -0.65 4.35 -0.89
CA GLN A 15 0.68 4.94 -1.09
C GLN A 15 1.68 3.84 -1.43
N ILE A 16 2.61 4.16 -2.32
CA ILE A 16 3.74 3.29 -2.66
C ILE A 16 4.98 3.89 -2.03
N ARG A 17 5.63 3.11 -1.19
CA ARG A 17 6.76 3.50 -0.37
C ARG A 17 7.90 2.50 -0.47
N HIS A 18 9.06 2.86 0.03
CA HIS A 18 10.19 1.95 0.19
C HIS A 18 10.92 2.22 1.51
N ALA A 19 11.68 1.25 1.96
CA ALA A 19 12.52 1.41 3.15
C ALA A 19 13.78 0.57 3.03
N PRO A 20 14.91 0.97 3.68
CA PRO A 20 16.04 0.08 3.86
C PRO A 20 15.59 -1.23 4.55
N ASP A 21 16.01 -2.36 3.99
CA ASP A 21 15.68 -3.66 4.57
C ASP A 21 16.73 -4.03 5.63
N THR A 22 16.37 -3.86 6.89
CA THR A 22 17.18 -4.23 8.05
C THR A 22 16.75 -5.56 8.67
N GLY A 23 15.82 -6.28 8.04
CA GLY A 23 15.21 -7.49 8.56
C GLY A 23 14.21 -7.26 9.70
N GLY A 24 14.05 -6.02 10.14
CA GLY A 24 13.14 -5.64 11.22
C GLY A 24 11.82 -5.03 10.75
N ALA A 25 11.06 -4.48 11.72
CA ALA A 25 9.86 -3.72 11.43
C ALA A 25 10.18 -2.45 10.65
N ILE A 26 9.36 -2.12 9.66
CA ILE A 26 9.43 -0.86 8.93
C ILE A 26 8.49 0.13 9.59
N VAL A 27 9.05 1.19 10.16
CA VAL A 27 8.27 2.17 10.92
C VAL A 27 7.88 3.36 10.06
N ASP A 28 8.80 3.91 9.29
CA ASP A 28 8.58 5.13 8.50
C ASP A 28 9.15 4.96 7.08
N PRO A 29 8.40 4.33 6.19
CA PRO A 29 8.86 4.10 4.82
C PRO A 29 8.89 5.40 4.02
N LEU A 30 9.93 5.55 3.21
CA LEU A 30 10.22 6.74 2.41
C LEU A 30 9.38 6.78 1.12
N PRO A 31 9.04 7.98 0.61
CA PRO A 31 8.41 8.12 -0.69
C PRO A 31 9.38 7.76 -1.81
N PHE A 32 8.85 7.29 -2.93
CA PHE A 32 9.63 7.20 -4.14
C PHE A 32 9.89 8.60 -4.72
N PRO A 33 11.10 8.92 -5.17
CA PRO A 33 11.44 10.25 -5.66
C PRO A 33 10.89 10.56 -7.06
N LEU A 34 10.44 9.56 -7.82
CA LEU A 34 10.04 9.75 -9.21
C LEU A 34 8.84 8.87 -9.57
N PHE A 35 7.80 9.49 -10.16
CA PHE A 35 6.75 8.78 -10.88
C PHE A 35 6.86 9.10 -12.36
N ALA A 36 7.12 8.10 -13.19
CA ALA A 36 7.21 8.25 -14.63
C ALA A 36 6.76 6.97 -15.35
N ASP A 37 6.12 7.12 -16.50
CA ASP A 37 5.61 6.01 -17.33
C ASP A 37 4.67 5.07 -16.59
N GLY A 38 3.86 5.60 -15.65
CA GLY A 38 2.93 4.83 -14.84
C GLY A 38 3.59 4.01 -13.72
N VAL A 39 4.84 4.28 -13.38
CA VAL A 39 5.64 3.51 -12.43
C VAL A 39 6.38 4.43 -11.45
N TRP A 40 6.33 4.12 -10.18
CA TRP A 40 7.22 4.68 -9.15
C TRP A 40 8.62 4.10 -9.28
N LYS A 41 9.64 4.96 -9.28
CA LYS A 41 11.05 4.61 -9.51
C LYS A 41 11.95 5.35 -8.53
N THR A 42 13.12 4.79 -8.26
CA THR A 42 14.17 5.45 -7.45
C THR A 42 15.13 6.29 -8.31
N GLY A 43 14.97 6.26 -9.63
CA GLY A 43 15.71 7.06 -10.61
C GLY A 43 15.21 6.83 -12.03
N PRO A 44 15.62 7.66 -13.00
CA PRO A 44 15.15 7.57 -14.38
C PRO A 44 15.61 6.29 -15.10
N ASP A 45 16.77 5.78 -14.77
CA ASP A 45 17.30 4.51 -15.28
C ASP A 45 17.37 3.48 -14.14
N PRO A 46 16.56 2.41 -14.16
CA PRO A 46 16.52 1.43 -13.10
C PRO A 46 17.87 0.76 -12.81
N ALA A 47 18.72 0.58 -13.81
CA ALA A 47 20.02 -0.08 -13.64
C ALA A 47 21.03 0.82 -12.93
N ASN A 48 20.91 2.14 -13.05
CA ASN A 48 21.80 3.15 -12.49
C ASN A 48 21.12 3.98 -11.38
N ALA A 49 19.91 3.62 -10.97
CA ALA A 49 19.21 4.28 -9.90
C ALA A 49 19.92 4.10 -8.54
N PRO A 50 19.75 5.03 -7.58
CA PRO A 50 20.29 4.87 -6.22
C PRO A 50 19.91 3.57 -5.54
N ILE A 51 18.70 3.08 -5.78
CA ILE A 51 18.24 1.75 -5.39
C ILE A 51 17.89 1.02 -6.68
N ARG A 52 18.83 0.20 -7.14
CA ARG A 52 18.73 -0.48 -8.44
C ARG A 52 17.49 -1.34 -8.51
N TRP A 53 16.80 -1.27 -9.65
CA TRP A 53 15.65 -2.08 -10.02
C TRP A 53 14.40 -1.90 -9.15
N LEU A 54 14.47 -1.20 -8.01
CA LEU A 54 13.30 -0.98 -7.18
C LEU A 54 12.29 -0.07 -7.89
N ASN A 55 11.14 -0.64 -8.21
CA ASN A 55 10.05 0.07 -8.84
C ASN A 55 8.70 -0.59 -8.57
N ALA A 56 7.62 0.18 -8.73
CA ALA A 56 6.26 -0.31 -8.60
C ALA A 56 5.28 0.41 -9.52
N GLY A 57 4.46 -0.35 -10.23
CA GLY A 57 3.35 0.11 -11.03
C GLY A 57 2.03 -0.56 -10.62
N ALA A 58 0.92 -0.16 -11.24
CA ALA A 58 -0.41 -0.67 -10.90
C ALA A 58 -0.54 -2.20 -10.99
N ASN A 59 0.24 -2.85 -11.85
CA ASN A 59 0.16 -4.29 -12.10
C ASN A 59 1.30 -5.10 -11.49
N GLY A 60 2.26 -4.45 -10.82
CA GLY A 60 3.45 -5.11 -10.28
C GLY A 60 4.69 -4.24 -10.36
N GLY A 61 5.86 -4.83 -10.21
CA GLY A 61 7.11 -4.11 -10.19
C GLY A 61 8.33 -5.01 -10.03
N HIS A 62 9.37 -4.44 -9.43
CA HIS A 62 10.60 -5.14 -9.12
C HIS A 62 11.11 -4.72 -7.74
N VAL A 63 11.55 -5.66 -6.94
CA VAL A 63 12.17 -5.40 -5.63
C VAL A 63 13.65 -5.10 -5.83
N GLY A 64 14.16 -4.10 -5.12
CA GLY A 64 15.59 -3.79 -5.06
C GLY A 64 16.30 -4.61 -3.98
N ALA A 65 17.61 -4.82 -4.17
CA ALA A 65 18.43 -5.40 -3.11
C ALA A 65 18.47 -4.47 -1.90
N GLN A 66 18.43 -5.03 -0.69
CA GLN A 66 18.55 -4.30 0.59
C GLN A 66 17.49 -3.21 0.83
N HIS A 67 16.41 -3.23 0.02
CA HIS A 67 15.27 -2.33 0.22
C HIS A 67 13.95 -3.11 0.10
N ALA A 68 13.06 -2.84 1.03
CA ALA A 68 11.70 -3.34 0.97
C ALA A 68 10.83 -2.38 0.15
N LEU A 69 9.92 -2.97 -0.63
CA LEU A 69 8.81 -2.27 -1.22
C LEU A 69 7.62 -2.31 -0.24
N VAL A 70 6.98 -1.18 -0.02
CA VAL A 70 5.84 -1.07 0.90
C VAL A 70 4.63 -0.53 0.14
N VAL A 71 3.57 -1.31 0.11
CA VAL A 71 2.24 -0.86 -0.36
C VAL A 71 1.42 -0.56 0.88
N ARG A 72 1.19 0.70 1.14
CA ARG A 72 0.47 1.20 2.31
C ARG A 72 -0.93 1.65 1.94
N TRP A 73 -1.91 1.17 2.67
CA TRP A 73 -3.26 1.71 2.64
C TRP A 73 -3.52 2.47 3.94
N HIS A 74 -4.02 3.72 3.81
CA HIS A 74 -4.44 4.55 4.94
C HIS A 74 -5.95 4.55 5.03
N ALA A 75 -6.48 4.22 6.20
CA ALA A 75 -7.90 4.34 6.49
C ALA A 75 -8.30 5.83 6.66
N LEU A 76 -9.36 6.25 5.99
CA LEU A 76 -9.97 7.57 6.15
C LEU A 76 -11.21 7.55 7.04
N GLY A 77 -11.66 6.37 7.45
CA GLY A 77 -12.81 6.16 8.31
C GLY A 77 -12.61 4.97 9.23
N ALA A 78 -13.58 4.72 10.11
CA ALA A 78 -13.56 3.61 11.04
C ALA A 78 -14.31 2.39 10.48
N GLY A 79 -13.93 1.18 10.92
CA GLY A 79 -14.57 -0.09 10.57
C GLY A 79 -13.61 -1.25 10.72
N GLN A 80 -13.98 -2.40 10.18
CA GLN A 80 -13.06 -3.53 10.04
C GLN A 80 -12.54 -3.60 8.60
N ALA A 81 -11.23 -3.76 8.46
CA ALA A 81 -10.57 -3.87 7.16
C ALA A 81 -9.64 -5.07 7.10
N ARG A 82 -9.41 -5.59 5.91
CA ARG A 82 -8.33 -6.55 5.64
C ARG A 82 -7.75 -6.30 4.26
N MET A 83 -6.46 -6.57 4.10
CA MET A 83 -5.85 -6.62 2.78
C MET A 83 -5.98 -8.02 2.21
N ALA A 84 -6.45 -8.12 0.98
CA ALA A 84 -6.63 -9.37 0.26
C ALA A 84 -6.14 -9.25 -1.19
N GLY A 85 -5.80 -10.37 -1.81
CA GLY A 85 -5.35 -10.40 -3.20
C GLY A 85 -4.34 -11.48 -3.47
N ASN A 86 -3.48 -11.25 -4.46
CA ASN A 86 -2.41 -12.18 -4.79
C ASN A 86 -1.17 -11.43 -5.29
N ILE A 87 -0.04 -12.11 -5.17
CA ILE A 87 1.24 -11.73 -5.78
C ILE A 87 1.82 -12.91 -6.52
N GLN A 88 2.38 -12.68 -7.70
CA GLN A 88 2.90 -13.72 -8.58
C GLN A 88 4.27 -13.36 -9.13
N ARG A 89 5.14 -14.35 -9.20
CA ARG A 89 6.39 -14.31 -9.97
C ARG A 89 6.28 -15.22 -11.18
N THR A 90 6.53 -14.64 -12.35
CA THR A 90 6.54 -15.40 -13.63
C THR A 90 7.94 -15.73 -14.11
N GLN A 91 8.96 -15.13 -13.49
CA GLN A 91 10.35 -15.32 -13.88
C GLN A 91 10.90 -16.66 -13.38
N LYS A 92 11.70 -17.29 -14.21
CA LYS A 92 12.42 -18.53 -13.89
C LYS A 92 13.68 -18.21 -13.10
N GLY A 93 13.84 -18.85 -11.96
CA GLY A 93 15.01 -18.66 -11.11
C GLY A 93 15.03 -17.30 -10.38
N GLY A 94 16.21 -16.91 -9.91
CA GLY A 94 16.42 -15.75 -9.07
C GLY A 94 16.20 -16.06 -7.58
N VAL A 95 16.22 -15.00 -6.76
CA VAL A 95 16.07 -15.12 -5.30
C VAL A 95 14.61 -15.25 -4.91
N ASP A 96 14.34 -15.94 -3.81
CA ASP A 96 13.02 -15.95 -3.20
C ASP A 96 12.71 -14.56 -2.64
N LEU A 97 11.46 -14.14 -2.77
CA LEU A 97 10.97 -12.91 -2.15
C LEU A 97 10.21 -13.28 -0.87
N GLU A 98 10.36 -12.44 0.13
CA GLU A 98 9.62 -12.56 1.38
C GLU A 98 8.60 -11.44 1.49
N TRP A 99 7.40 -11.76 1.96
CA TRP A 99 6.38 -10.77 2.19
C TRP A 99 5.78 -10.90 3.59
N ASN A 100 5.33 -9.77 4.13
CA ASN A 100 4.52 -9.74 5.34
C ASN A 100 3.49 -8.62 5.30
N LEU A 101 2.43 -8.80 6.08
CA LEU A 101 1.50 -7.73 6.42
C LEU A 101 1.92 -7.08 7.73
N ALA A 102 1.73 -5.75 7.81
CA ALA A 102 1.86 -4.97 9.03
C ALA A 102 0.70 -3.97 9.11
N SER A 103 0.41 -3.48 10.30
CA SER A 103 -0.62 -2.48 10.53
C SER A 103 -0.25 -1.62 11.74
N SER A 104 -0.71 -0.37 11.77
CA SER A 104 -0.68 0.46 12.97
C SER A 104 -1.64 -0.04 14.05
N ALA A 105 -2.70 -0.74 13.66
CA ALA A 105 -3.55 -1.52 14.57
C ALA A 105 -2.90 -2.89 14.86
N THR A 106 -3.41 -3.59 15.89
CA THR A 106 -2.90 -4.92 16.22
C THR A 106 -3.26 -5.91 15.12
N LEU A 107 -2.24 -6.49 14.49
CA LEU A 107 -2.37 -7.48 13.42
C LEU A 107 -1.63 -8.76 13.83
N PRO A 108 -2.25 -9.95 13.75
CA PRO A 108 -1.54 -11.21 13.88
C PRO A 108 -0.44 -11.34 12.82
N PRO A 109 0.73 -11.94 13.14
CA PRO A 109 1.78 -12.16 12.16
C PRO A 109 1.26 -12.88 10.91
N THR A 110 1.40 -12.24 9.76
CA THR A 110 0.97 -12.78 8.46
C THR A 110 2.09 -12.55 7.47
N SER A 111 2.69 -13.61 6.98
CA SER A 111 3.86 -13.55 6.11
C SER A 111 3.95 -14.79 5.23
N GLY A 112 4.80 -14.73 4.21
CA GLY A 112 5.07 -15.85 3.34
C GLY A 112 6.28 -15.63 2.46
N THR A 113 6.63 -16.67 1.70
CA THR A 113 7.71 -16.67 0.72
C THR A 113 7.13 -16.86 -0.67
N LEU A 114 7.60 -16.05 -1.61
CA LEU A 114 7.23 -16.13 -3.03
C LEU A 114 8.42 -16.64 -3.83
N LYS A 115 8.35 -17.90 -4.22
CA LYS A 115 9.38 -18.57 -5.03
C LYS A 115 9.30 -18.19 -6.51
N ALA A 116 10.34 -18.51 -7.28
CA ALA A 116 10.31 -18.41 -8.73
C ALA A 116 9.10 -19.20 -9.30
N GLU A 117 8.48 -18.67 -10.37
CA GLU A 117 7.33 -19.28 -11.06
C GLU A 117 6.17 -19.66 -10.11
N SER A 118 5.98 -18.93 -9.03
CA SER A 118 4.92 -19.20 -8.07
C SER A 118 4.00 -18.00 -7.84
N GLN A 119 2.86 -18.31 -7.23
CA GLN A 119 1.89 -17.34 -6.76
C GLN A 119 1.64 -17.56 -5.27
N ALA A 120 1.44 -16.47 -4.54
CA ALA A 120 0.96 -16.50 -3.18
C ALA A 120 -0.37 -15.73 -3.10
N GLU A 121 -1.32 -16.31 -2.41
CA GLU A 121 -2.52 -15.60 -1.99
C GLU A 121 -2.23 -14.82 -0.71
N VAL A 122 -2.69 -13.59 -0.69
CA VAL A 122 -2.63 -12.70 0.47
C VAL A 122 -4.05 -12.56 0.99
N ASP A 123 -4.33 -13.18 2.12
CA ASP A 123 -5.62 -13.10 2.82
C ASP A 123 -5.34 -12.68 4.27
N GLY A 124 -5.25 -11.36 4.47
CA GLY A 124 -4.95 -10.78 5.77
C GLY A 124 -6.10 -10.99 6.77
N PRO A 125 -5.80 -11.01 8.06
CA PRO A 125 -6.83 -11.02 9.09
C PRO A 125 -7.62 -9.71 9.10
N TRP A 126 -8.84 -9.77 9.60
CA TRP A 126 -9.65 -8.59 9.87
C TRP A 126 -9.06 -7.80 11.03
N VAL A 127 -8.91 -6.49 10.86
CA VAL A 127 -8.45 -5.56 11.89
C VAL A 127 -9.43 -4.42 12.06
N ASP A 128 -9.65 -4.00 13.28
CA ASP A 128 -10.38 -2.77 13.59
C ASP A 128 -9.49 -1.58 13.26
N VAL A 129 -9.97 -0.71 12.39
CA VAL A 129 -9.25 0.50 11.96
C VAL A 129 -10.08 1.75 12.22
N LYS A 130 -9.39 2.86 12.40
CA LYS A 130 -9.93 4.21 12.46
C LYS A 130 -9.18 5.10 11.48
N ALA A 131 -9.67 6.31 11.25
CA ALA A 131 -8.98 7.28 10.42
C ALA A 131 -7.53 7.48 10.86
N GLY A 132 -6.61 7.43 9.91
CA GLY A 132 -5.16 7.50 10.13
C GLY A 132 -4.46 6.16 10.35
N ASP A 133 -5.19 5.08 10.61
CA ASP A 133 -4.57 3.75 10.69
C ASP A 133 -4.10 3.26 9.32
N THR A 134 -3.12 2.35 9.33
CA THR A 134 -2.52 1.82 8.11
C THR A 134 -2.55 0.30 8.06
N ILE A 135 -2.64 -0.25 6.85
CA ILE A 135 -2.35 -1.65 6.54
C ILE A 135 -1.29 -1.66 5.45
N ASP A 136 -0.16 -2.32 5.72
CA ASP A 136 0.99 -2.39 4.84
C ASP A 136 1.19 -3.79 4.31
N PHE A 137 1.38 -3.94 3.00
CA PHE A 137 2.03 -5.10 2.41
C PHE A 137 3.50 -4.75 2.16
N ILE A 138 4.38 -5.55 2.71
CA ILE A 138 5.83 -5.34 2.67
C ILE A 138 6.46 -6.49 1.91
N LEU A 139 7.22 -6.18 0.85
CA LEU A 139 7.90 -7.16 0.01
C LEU A 139 9.40 -6.92 0.06
N ARG A 140 10.16 -7.98 0.29
CA ARG A 140 11.61 -7.97 0.46
C ARG A 140 12.30 -8.97 -0.46
N ALA A 141 13.58 -8.67 -0.77
CA ALA A 141 14.49 -9.59 -1.44
C ALA A 141 15.77 -9.76 -0.56
N PRO A 142 15.71 -10.52 0.53
CA PRO A 142 16.80 -10.58 1.53
C PRO A 142 18.10 -11.14 0.97
N HIS A 143 18.03 -11.91 -0.11
CA HIS A 143 19.18 -12.56 -0.73
C HIS A 143 19.60 -11.92 -2.06
N GLY A 144 19.18 -10.67 -2.31
CA GLY A 144 19.52 -9.92 -3.53
C GLY A 144 18.29 -9.61 -4.39
N ASP A 145 18.52 -9.00 -5.55
CA ASP A 145 17.46 -8.52 -6.45
C ASP A 145 17.39 -9.27 -7.78
N THR A 146 18.14 -10.37 -7.94
CA THR A 146 18.17 -11.13 -9.19
C THR A 146 16.80 -11.70 -9.51
N CYS A 147 16.23 -11.28 -10.65
CA CYS A 147 14.88 -11.65 -11.09
C CYS A 147 13.79 -11.34 -10.05
N GLY A 148 13.90 -10.22 -9.35
CA GLY A 148 12.95 -9.75 -8.33
C GLY A 148 11.64 -9.17 -8.87
N GLY A 149 11.32 -9.40 -10.15
CA GLY A 149 10.08 -8.94 -10.79
C GLY A 149 8.86 -9.73 -10.34
N PHE A 150 7.74 -9.05 -10.18
CA PHE A 150 6.46 -9.63 -9.73
C PHE A 150 5.27 -8.89 -10.37
N THR A 151 4.11 -9.54 -10.33
CA THR A 151 2.80 -8.92 -10.56
C THR A 151 1.94 -9.07 -9.33
N TRP A 152 0.97 -8.17 -9.16
CA TRP A 152 0.04 -8.19 -8.03
C TRP A 152 -1.37 -7.77 -8.38
N ASN A 153 -2.29 -8.08 -7.47
CA ASN A 153 -3.65 -7.58 -7.48
C ASN A 153 -4.14 -7.50 -6.03
N PHE A 154 -4.00 -6.34 -5.40
CA PHE A 154 -4.42 -6.12 -4.02
C PHE A 154 -5.68 -5.28 -3.94
N ARG A 155 -6.49 -5.58 -2.93
CA ARG A 155 -7.65 -4.81 -2.53
C ARG A 155 -7.75 -4.74 -1.01
N ILE A 156 -8.51 -3.80 -0.53
CA ILE A 156 -9.00 -3.78 0.85
C ILE A 156 -10.47 -4.19 0.82
N ASP A 157 -10.78 -5.24 1.54
CA ASP A 157 -12.15 -5.58 1.91
C ASP A 157 -12.48 -4.88 3.22
N GLY A 158 -13.67 -4.31 3.32
CA GLY A 158 -14.16 -3.63 4.51
C GLY A 158 -15.52 -4.17 4.96
N ARG A 159 -15.83 -4.02 6.24
CA ARG A 159 -17.15 -4.28 6.81
C ARG A 159 -17.37 -3.41 8.04
N GLU A 160 -18.63 -3.06 8.32
CA GLU A 160 -18.98 -2.21 9.46
C GLU A 160 -18.97 -2.99 10.78
N THR A 161 -19.41 -4.24 10.75
CA THR A 161 -19.43 -5.17 11.90
C THR A 161 -18.89 -6.53 11.49
N PRO A 162 -18.48 -7.39 12.44
CA PRO A 162 -18.01 -8.75 12.13
C PRO A 162 -19.01 -9.61 11.34
N GLU A 163 -20.30 -9.36 11.51
CA GLU A 163 -21.38 -10.10 10.85
C GLU A 163 -21.78 -9.51 9.50
N ALA A 164 -21.37 -8.27 9.21
CA ALA A 164 -21.68 -7.61 7.96
C ALA A 164 -20.97 -8.29 6.78
N LYS A 165 -21.65 -8.34 5.64
CA LYS A 165 -21.05 -8.86 4.40
C LYS A 165 -19.89 -7.95 3.98
N PRO A 166 -18.71 -8.52 3.72
CA PRO A 166 -17.57 -7.74 3.22
C PRO A 166 -17.86 -7.08 1.88
N VAL A 167 -17.34 -5.87 1.70
CA VAL A 167 -17.36 -5.14 0.43
C VAL A 167 -15.95 -4.69 0.08
N GLU A 168 -15.61 -4.63 -1.20
CA GLU A 168 -14.37 -4.01 -1.65
C GLU A 168 -14.46 -2.50 -1.42
N VAL A 169 -13.55 -1.94 -0.61
CA VAL A 169 -13.48 -0.51 -0.29
C VAL A 169 -12.37 0.20 -1.02
N ALA A 170 -11.32 -0.52 -1.42
CA ALA A 170 -10.23 0.01 -2.21
C ALA A 170 -9.59 -1.08 -3.07
N ASN A 171 -9.16 -0.72 -4.28
CA ASN A 171 -8.47 -1.61 -5.21
C ASN A 171 -7.22 -0.92 -5.74
N LEU A 172 -6.06 -1.52 -5.48
CA LEU A 172 -4.78 -0.93 -5.84
C LEU A 172 -4.62 -0.67 -7.34
N ARG A 173 -5.12 -1.57 -8.18
CA ARG A 173 -4.99 -1.43 -9.63
C ARG A 173 -5.78 -0.25 -10.19
N THR A 174 -6.99 -0.04 -9.71
CA THR A 174 -7.89 1.04 -10.18
C THR A 174 -7.63 2.38 -9.49
N GLN A 175 -7.04 2.34 -8.31
CA GLN A 175 -6.74 3.50 -7.47
C GLN A 175 -5.22 3.67 -7.26
N PHE A 176 -4.42 3.23 -8.22
CA PHE A 176 -2.97 3.30 -8.10
C PHE A 176 -2.51 4.75 -7.95
N PRO A 177 -1.75 5.08 -6.89
CA PRO A 177 -1.35 6.45 -6.64
C PRO A 177 -0.34 6.92 -7.69
N THR A 178 -0.62 8.05 -8.31
CA THR A 178 0.24 8.71 -9.31
C THR A 178 0.99 9.91 -8.75
N SER A 179 0.68 10.28 -7.51
CA SER A 179 1.37 11.33 -6.75
C SER A 179 1.61 10.86 -5.32
N ASP A 180 2.66 11.36 -4.70
CA ASP A 180 2.93 11.13 -3.27
C ASP A 180 2.14 12.13 -2.41
N SER A 181 0.82 12.01 -2.48
CA SER A 181 -0.04 12.81 -1.59
C SER A 181 0.26 12.44 -0.14
N PRO A 182 0.50 13.40 0.74
CA PRO A 182 0.62 13.10 2.16
C PRO A 182 -0.65 12.40 2.65
N PRO A 183 -0.54 11.47 3.60
CA PRO A 183 -1.75 10.91 4.21
C PRO A 183 -2.56 12.07 4.80
N PRO A 184 -3.88 12.03 4.70
CA PRO A 184 -4.71 12.99 5.38
C PRO A 184 -4.34 12.94 6.88
N VAL A 185 -4.12 14.10 7.46
CA VAL A 185 -3.89 14.21 8.91
C VAL A 185 -5.09 13.61 9.61
N ALA A 186 -4.85 12.85 10.67
CA ALA A 186 -5.92 12.27 11.48
C ALA A 186 -6.97 13.34 11.77
N SER A 187 -8.25 12.98 11.61
CA SER A 187 -9.40 13.88 11.80
C SER A 187 -9.17 14.84 12.96
N SER A 188 -9.23 16.12 12.69
CA SER A 188 -9.11 17.15 13.71
C SER A 188 -10.32 17.17 14.67
N GLY A 189 -11.33 16.35 14.38
CA GLY A 189 -12.64 16.40 15.01
C GLY A 189 -13.51 17.56 14.49
N ASP A 190 -12.98 18.35 13.55
CA ASP A 190 -13.72 19.38 12.83
C ASP A 190 -14.03 18.90 11.41
N PRO A 191 -15.31 18.57 11.10
CA PRO A 191 -15.69 18.05 9.78
C PRO A 191 -15.33 18.98 8.60
N TRP A 192 -15.24 20.28 8.85
CA TRP A 192 -14.88 21.27 7.83
C TRP A 192 -13.38 21.30 7.58
N ALA A 193 -12.57 21.23 8.64
CA ALA A 193 -11.12 21.12 8.50
C ALA A 193 -10.74 19.83 7.77
N ASP A 194 -11.40 18.72 8.09
CA ASP A 194 -11.20 17.44 7.45
C ASP A 194 -11.61 17.46 5.95
N LEU A 195 -12.74 18.11 5.63
CA LEU A 195 -13.20 18.30 4.25
C LEU A 195 -12.21 19.16 3.45
N ILE A 196 -11.76 20.29 4.01
CA ILE A 196 -10.79 21.18 3.36
C ILE A 196 -9.49 20.44 3.10
N GLN A 197 -9.02 19.65 4.06
CA GLN A 197 -7.79 18.88 3.92
C GLN A 197 -7.92 17.75 2.89
N MET A 198 -9.08 17.09 2.84
CA MET A 198 -9.39 16.09 1.83
C MET A 198 -9.42 16.70 0.42
N LEU A 199 -10.02 17.87 0.26
CA LEU A 199 -10.04 18.63 -0.99
C LEU A 199 -8.63 19.08 -1.39
N TRP A 200 -7.80 19.55 -0.45
CA TRP A 200 -6.41 19.95 -0.72
C TRP A 200 -5.50 18.77 -1.12
N SER A 201 -5.75 17.59 -0.55
CA SER A 201 -4.98 16.39 -0.90
C SER A 201 -5.46 15.72 -2.19
N SER A 202 -6.63 16.07 -2.71
CA SER A 202 -7.21 15.43 -3.91
C SER A 202 -6.67 15.94 -5.25
N ASN A 203 -5.67 16.81 -5.28
CA ASN A 203 -5.12 17.43 -6.51
C ASN A 203 -6.14 18.22 -7.37
N GLU A 204 -7.39 18.36 -6.94
CA GLU A 204 -8.41 19.05 -7.74
C GLU A 204 -8.29 20.58 -7.72
N PHE A 205 -7.46 21.12 -6.82
CA PHE A 205 -7.21 22.56 -6.72
C PHE A 205 -5.97 23.08 -7.46
N HIS A 206 -5.26 22.25 -8.18
CA HIS A 206 -4.06 22.68 -8.92
C HIS A 206 -4.33 23.43 -10.24
N PHE A 207 -5.57 23.78 -10.54
CA PHE A 207 -5.96 24.40 -11.82
C PHE A 207 -6.72 25.72 -11.70
N ILE A 208 -6.35 26.56 -10.74
CA ILE A 208 -6.80 27.95 -10.76
C ILE A 208 -5.56 28.86 -10.81
N ASP A 209 -5.00 29.00 -12.00
CA ASP A 209 -4.21 30.15 -12.43
C ASP A 209 -5.02 30.94 -13.46
#